data_84330542d74159a27360b0a9b27fde3b
#
_entry.id   84330542d74159a27360b0a9b27fde3b
#
_cell.length_a   1.000
_cell.length_b   1.000
_cell.length_c   1.000
_cell.angle_alpha   90.00
_cell.angle_beta   90.00
_cell.angle_gamma   90.00
#
_symmetry.space_group_name_H-M   'P 1'
#
loop_
_entity.id
_entity.type
_entity.pdbx_description
1 polymer ?
#
loop_
_entity_poly.entity_id
_entity_poly.type
_entity_poly.pdbx_seq_one_letter_code
_entity_poly.pdbx_strand_id
1 'polypeptide(L)'
;MLKTLSAYIGEYKRVSIKTPIYIIVEVLMEILIPFVTASIIDKGIQAGDMSKVLMYGGLMLVLAFISLFAGIQAGKYAALASTGFACNLREGIYSNIQNLAFSNIDKYSTAGLITRMTTDVTNVQNAYQMILRIAVRAPLMMICSMVMCFVINPTLSLIFLGALIFLGFVLFFIIYKVTPIFTEGFAKYDDLNASVQENVTGIRVVKAFVREDHENKKFSKAAENLYNTFVKAESWLAFNNPIMMFVIYGSIIALSWFAAHFITDGTMTTGNLTSMFSYVMSMMMALMMLSMIFVMVSMSAASARRIAEVLNEKADITNPENPVMEVPDGRIDFNHVNFTYKKDSDKDALEDIDIHINAGETIGIIGGTGCGKSSFVNLISRLYDVKDGSVCVGGIDVRDYDLETLRNEVSVVLQKNVLFSGTILDNLRWGDENASEEDCIEACRQACADEFIERMPDKYNTWIEQGGSNVSGGQRQRLCIARALLKHPKVLILDDSTSAVDTATDAKIKKAFATKIPGTTKIIVSQRISSIQDADRILVLENGCVSGFDTHEKLVENNKVYREIYEVQTQGGGDFDEAGE
;
A
#
# COMPACT_ATOMS: atom_id res chain seq x y z
N MET A 1 -11.24 12.49 -2.31
CA MET A 1 -9.78 12.52 -2.18
C MET A 1 -9.28 13.61 -1.23
N LEU A 2 -9.28 14.93 -1.61
CA LEU A 2 -8.72 15.98 -0.73
C LEU A 2 -9.41 16.05 0.64
N LYS A 3 -10.73 15.91 0.70
CA LYS A 3 -11.49 15.88 1.96
C LYS A 3 -11.09 14.69 2.84
N THR A 4 -10.89 13.53 2.25
CA THR A 4 -10.45 12.32 2.96
C THR A 4 -9.06 12.53 3.55
N LEU A 5 -8.09 12.94 2.71
CA LEU A 5 -6.71 13.14 3.16
C LEU A 5 -6.59 14.27 4.20
N SER A 6 -7.32 15.38 4.04
CA SER A 6 -7.27 16.50 4.98
C SER A 6 -7.76 16.15 6.38
N ALA A 7 -8.60 15.11 6.53
CA ALA A 7 -9.02 14.61 7.84
C ALA A 7 -7.85 14.06 8.65
N TYR A 8 -6.86 13.45 7.98
CA TYR A 8 -5.67 12.87 8.60
C TYR A 8 -4.58 13.89 8.99
N ILE A 9 -4.79 15.18 8.72
CA ILE A 9 -3.93 16.24 9.29
C ILE A 9 -4.08 16.26 10.83
N GLY A 10 -5.27 15.95 11.35
CA GLY A 10 -5.51 15.73 12.76
C GLY A 10 -4.96 16.84 13.66
N GLU A 11 -4.22 16.47 14.70
CA GLU A 11 -3.57 17.35 15.68
C GLU A 11 -2.51 18.28 15.07
N TYR A 12 -1.94 17.92 13.90
CA TYR A 12 -0.91 18.72 13.21
C TYR A 12 -1.48 19.94 12.48
N LYS A 13 -2.80 20.15 12.49
CA LYS A 13 -3.45 21.32 11.86
C LYS A 13 -2.91 22.65 12.39
N ARG A 14 -2.71 22.76 13.70
CA ARG A 14 -2.14 23.98 14.31
C ARG A 14 -0.69 24.23 13.88
N VAL A 15 0.08 23.15 13.74
CA VAL A 15 1.49 23.21 13.29
C VAL A 15 1.55 23.61 11.82
N SER A 16 0.66 23.07 10.99
CA SER A 16 0.54 23.39 9.57
C SER A 16 0.25 24.89 9.33
N ILE A 17 -0.57 25.52 10.19
CA ILE A 17 -0.87 26.96 10.09
C ILE A 17 0.32 27.83 10.53
N LYS A 18 1.17 27.37 11.45
CA LYS A 18 2.35 28.13 11.88
C LYS A 18 3.38 28.29 10.76
N THR A 19 3.52 27.27 9.89
CA THR A 19 4.48 27.33 8.78
C THR A 19 4.27 28.53 7.85
N PRO A 20 3.09 28.78 7.26
CA PRO A 20 2.83 29.98 6.46
C PRO A 20 3.10 31.29 7.21
N ILE A 21 2.79 31.37 8.49
CA ILE A 21 3.02 32.58 9.30
C ILE A 21 4.50 32.92 9.35
N TYR A 22 5.37 31.94 9.65
CA TYR A 22 6.81 32.17 9.66
C TYR A 22 7.37 32.49 8.27
N ILE A 23 6.81 31.87 7.21
CA ILE A 23 7.19 32.18 5.83
C ILE A 23 6.82 33.62 5.45
N ILE A 24 5.67 34.11 5.89
CA ILE A 24 5.29 35.53 5.66
C ILE A 24 6.30 36.44 6.31
N VAL A 25 6.68 36.18 7.56
CA VAL A 25 7.72 36.99 8.26
C VAL A 25 9.05 36.92 7.53
N GLU A 26 9.48 35.70 7.13
CA GLU A 26 10.74 35.50 6.38
C GLU A 26 10.77 36.33 5.10
N VAL A 27 9.72 36.20 4.26
CA VAL A 27 9.61 36.93 2.98
C VAL A 27 9.57 38.45 3.19
N LEU A 28 8.83 38.93 4.18
CA LEU A 28 8.78 40.37 4.47
C LEU A 28 10.17 40.93 4.87
N MET A 29 10.94 40.18 5.66
CA MET A 29 12.30 40.59 6.02
C MET A 29 13.22 40.54 4.79
N GLU A 30 13.15 39.51 3.96
CA GLU A 30 13.95 39.41 2.73
C GLU A 30 13.66 40.53 1.73
N ILE A 31 12.41 40.97 1.59
CA ILE A 31 12.02 42.08 0.72
C ILE A 31 12.56 43.41 1.19
N LEU A 32 12.74 43.61 2.50
CA LEU A 32 13.30 44.86 3.05
C LEU A 32 14.82 44.97 2.85
N ILE A 33 15.54 43.87 2.68
CA ILE A 33 17.00 43.87 2.51
C ILE A 33 17.44 44.68 1.28
N PRO A 34 16.93 44.51 0.05
CA PRO A 34 17.30 45.33 -1.11
C PRO A 34 16.93 46.79 -0.92
N PHE A 35 15.82 47.10 -0.24
CA PHE A 35 15.43 48.49 0.06
C PHE A 35 16.41 49.20 0.99
N VAL A 36 16.89 48.50 2.03
CA VAL A 36 17.94 49.02 2.91
C VAL A 36 19.27 49.13 2.18
N THR A 37 19.59 48.20 1.25
CA THR A 37 20.79 48.28 0.39
C THR A 37 20.79 49.54 -0.45
N ALA A 38 19.63 49.94 -1.03
CA ALA A 38 19.52 51.22 -1.72
C ALA A 38 19.91 52.40 -0.81
N SER A 39 19.43 52.40 0.44
CA SER A 39 19.74 53.44 1.42
C SER A 39 21.23 53.46 1.80
N ILE A 40 21.91 52.31 1.84
CA ILE A 40 23.37 52.26 2.03
C ILE A 40 24.09 52.94 0.88
N ILE A 41 23.69 52.65 -0.37
CA ILE A 41 24.32 53.23 -1.57
C ILE A 41 24.09 54.72 -1.62
N ASP A 42 22.83 55.16 -1.53
CA ASP A 42 22.48 56.57 -1.77
C ASP A 42 22.85 57.49 -0.61
N LYS A 43 22.54 57.10 0.64
CA LYS A 43 22.73 57.97 1.82
C LYS A 43 24.04 57.71 2.57
N GLY A 44 24.71 56.59 2.28
CA GLY A 44 25.98 56.23 2.88
C GLY A 44 27.13 56.42 1.91
N ILE A 45 27.22 55.61 0.87
CA ILE A 45 28.37 55.57 -0.04
C ILE A 45 28.46 56.85 -0.88
N GLN A 46 27.39 57.25 -1.55
CA GLN A 46 27.38 58.45 -2.40
C GLN A 46 27.48 59.72 -1.59
N ALA A 47 26.92 59.76 -0.39
CA ALA A 47 27.03 60.90 0.51
C ALA A 47 28.36 60.93 1.29
N GLY A 48 29.21 59.89 1.19
CA GLY A 48 30.49 59.81 1.94
C GLY A 48 30.31 59.63 3.45
N ASP A 49 29.12 59.21 3.93
CA ASP A 49 28.77 59.15 5.36
C ASP A 49 28.92 57.72 5.88
N MET A 50 30.07 57.38 6.43
CA MET A 50 30.37 56.06 6.99
C MET A 50 29.46 55.70 8.18
N SER A 51 28.96 56.68 8.94
CA SER A 51 28.06 56.43 10.06
C SER A 51 26.73 55.85 9.58
N LYS A 52 26.18 56.34 8.46
CA LYS A 52 24.98 55.80 7.84
C LYS A 52 25.21 54.41 7.23
N VAL A 53 26.40 54.19 6.63
CA VAL A 53 26.76 52.84 6.14
C VAL A 53 26.71 51.83 7.27
N LEU A 54 27.32 52.14 8.42
CA LEU A 54 27.30 51.25 9.60
C LEU A 54 25.91 51.09 10.18
N MET A 55 25.12 52.17 10.25
CA MET A 55 23.74 52.11 10.76
C MET A 55 22.83 51.19 9.88
N TYR A 56 22.81 51.42 8.57
CA TYR A 56 22.01 50.60 7.66
C TYR A 56 22.58 49.19 7.51
N GLY A 57 23.89 48.99 7.57
CA GLY A 57 24.53 47.69 7.62
C GLY A 57 24.12 46.89 8.86
N GLY A 58 24.10 47.56 10.02
CA GLY A 58 23.55 46.95 11.25
C GLY A 58 22.08 46.56 11.14
N LEU A 59 21.25 47.43 10.52
CA LEU A 59 19.85 47.11 10.25
C LEU A 59 19.70 45.88 9.34
N MET A 60 20.50 45.78 8.27
CA MET A 60 20.50 44.61 7.39
C MET A 60 20.84 43.32 8.15
N LEU A 61 21.83 43.35 9.04
CA LEU A 61 22.16 42.19 9.88
C LEU A 61 20.97 41.77 10.76
N VAL A 62 20.27 42.72 11.37
CA VAL A 62 19.08 42.43 12.19
C VAL A 62 17.98 41.79 11.32
N LEU A 63 17.69 42.36 10.14
CA LEU A 63 16.70 41.77 9.21
C LEU A 63 17.09 40.35 8.78
N ALA A 64 18.38 40.14 8.48
CA ALA A 64 18.90 38.82 8.11
C ALA A 64 18.76 37.79 9.26
N PHE A 65 19.02 38.20 10.51
CA PHE A 65 18.83 37.31 11.67
C PHE A 65 17.36 36.98 11.91
N ILE A 66 16.45 37.94 11.75
CA ILE A 66 15.00 37.68 11.87
C ILE A 66 14.55 36.75 10.77
N SER A 67 14.98 36.98 9.52
CA SER A 67 14.68 36.09 8.38
C SER A 67 15.22 34.68 8.61
N LEU A 68 16.47 34.54 9.07
CA LEU A 68 17.08 33.25 9.42
C LEU A 68 16.26 32.51 10.49
N PHE A 69 15.90 33.18 11.57
CA PHE A 69 15.09 32.58 12.64
C PHE A 69 13.72 32.14 12.11
N ALA A 70 13.05 33.00 11.33
CA ALA A 70 11.75 32.67 10.74
C ALA A 70 11.85 31.48 9.78
N GLY A 71 12.87 31.43 8.92
CA GLY A 71 13.14 30.32 8.01
C GLY A 71 13.39 28.98 8.72
N ILE A 72 14.18 29.00 9.80
CA ILE A 72 14.41 27.81 10.65
C ILE A 72 13.09 27.31 11.25
N GLN A 73 12.28 28.21 11.83
CA GLN A 73 11.00 27.84 12.40
C GLN A 73 10.02 27.34 11.33
N ALA A 74 9.95 27.99 10.19
CA ALA A 74 9.14 27.54 9.06
C ALA A 74 9.54 26.12 8.61
N GLY A 75 10.83 25.84 8.49
CA GLY A 75 11.36 24.52 8.17
C GLY A 75 10.98 23.46 9.20
N LYS A 76 11.19 23.78 10.48
CA LYS A 76 10.84 22.89 11.60
C LYS A 76 9.35 22.54 11.63
N TYR A 77 8.48 23.55 11.53
CA TYR A 77 7.03 23.30 11.58
C TYR A 77 6.52 22.60 10.32
N ALA A 78 7.09 22.88 9.15
CA ALA A 78 6.76 22.16 7.92
C ALA A 78 7.13 20.67 8.01
N ALA A 79 8.32 20.36 8.55
CA ALA A 79 8.76 18.99 8.77
C ALA A 79 7.85 18.26 9.76
N LEU A 80 7.56 18.87 10.92
CA LEU A 80 6.65 18.29 11.91
C LEU A 80 5.25 18.05 11.34
N ALA A 81 4.71 19.00 10.58
CA ALA A 81 3.38 18.88 9.98
C ALA A 81 3.33 17.77 8.93
N SER A 82 4.32 17.70 8.04
CA SER A 82 4.33 16.72 6.95
C SER A 82 4.63 15.31 7.43
N THR A 83 5.56 15.13 8.37
CA THR A 83 5.86 13.80 8.93
C THR A 83 4.74 13.30 9.82
N GLY A 84 4.11 14.16 10.63
CA GLY A 84 2.95 13.81 11.43
C GLY A 84 1.75 13.43 10.56
N PHE A 85 1.47 14.20 9.51
CA PHE A 85 0.44 13.85 8.53
C PHE A 85 0.69 12.49 7.88
N ALA A 86 1.95 12.20 7.50
CA ALA A 86 2.31 10.90 6.91
C ALA A 86 2.18 9.74 7.92
N CYS A 87 2.46 9.99 9.21
CA CYS A 87 2.25 9.03 10.28
C CYS A 87 0.77 8.66 10.39
N ASN A 88 -0.10 9.67 10.50
CA ASN A 88 -1.55 9.47 10.59
C ASN A 88 -2.12 8.76 9.34
N LEU A 89 -1.57 9.06 8.14
CA LEU A 89 -1.98 8.35 6.92
C LEU A 89 -1.60 6.87 6.98
N ARG A 90 -0.37 6.54 7.41
CA ARG A 90 0.07 5.14 7.54
C ARG A 90 -0.77 4.39 8.56
N GLU A 91 -1.01 4.99 9.70
CA GLU A 91 -1.87 4.41 10.74
C GLU A 91 -3.29 4.19 10.23
N GLY A 92 -3.87 5.19 9.55
CA GLY A 92 -5.21 5.08 8.97
C GLY A 92 -5.31 4.00 7.88
N ILE A 93 -4.31 3.90 6.98
CA ILE A 93 -4.27 2.85 5.96
C ILE A 93 -4.15 1.48 6.62
N TYR A 94 -3.22 1.32 7.58
CA TYR A 94 -2.99 0.05 8.26
C TYR A 94 -4.22 -0.41 9.04
N SER A 95 -4.82 0.48 9.83
CA SER A 95 -6.04 0.21 10.58
C SER A 95 -7.20 -0.19 9.65
N ASN A 96 -7.36 0.51 8.51
CA ASN A 96 -8.41 0.16 7.57
C ASN A 96 -8.18 -1.23 6.94
N ILE A 97 -6.93 -1.55 6.54
CA ILE A 97 -6.58 -2.87 6.00
C ILE A 97 -6.93 -4.00 6.99
N GLN A 98 -6.71 -3.81 8.30
CA GLN A 98 -7.05 -4.80 9.32
C GLN A 98 -8.55 -5.05 9.42
N ASN A 99 -9.37 -4.07 9.09
CA ASN A 99 -10.84 -4.15 9.15
C ASN A 99 -11.49 -4.63 7.84
N LEU A 100 -10.73 -4.72 6.73
CA LEU A 100 -11.25 -5.16 5.44
C LEU A 100 -11.54 -6.66 5.42
N ALA A 101 -12.60 -7.05 4.70
CA ALA A 101 -12.90 -8.44 4.40
C ALA A 101 -11.95 -9.02 3.33
N PHE A 102 -11.89 -10.33 3.19
CA PHE A 102 -11.10 -11.00 2.16
C PHE A 102 -11.48 -10.53 0.75
N SER A 103 -12.78 -10.38 0.47
CA SER A 103 -13.30 -9.84 -0.80
C SER A 103 -12.74 -8.46 -1.14
N ASN A 104 -12.52 -7.59 -0.14
CA ASN A 104 -11.90 -6.29 -0.33
C ASN A 104 -10.38 -6.42 -0.58
N ILE A 105 -9.70 -7.29 0.20
CA ILE A 105 -8.25 -7.50 0.08
C ILE A 105 -7.89 -8.08 -1.29
N ASP A 106 -8.71 -8.98 -1.83
CA ASP A 106 -8.51 -9.59 -3.15
C ASP A 106 -8.54 -8.58 -4.31
N LYS A 107 -9.16 -7.40 -4.12
CA LYS A 107 -9.13 -6.29 -5.09
C LYS A 107 -7.72 -5.68 -5.20
N TYR A 108 -6.88 -5.85 -4.19
CA TYR A 108 -5.57 -5.24 -4.08
C TYR A 108 -4.47 -6.31 -4.06
N SER A 109 -3.37 -6.06 -4.75
CA SER A 109 -2.18 -6.90 -4.56
C SER A 109 -1.47 -6.50 -3.26
N THR A 110 -0.87 -7.46 -2.56
CA THR A 110 -0.05 -7.19 -1.35
C THR A 110 1.06 -6.17 -1.64
N ALA A 111 1.75 -6.32 -2.78
CA ALA A 111 2.78 -5.37 -3.23
C ALA A 111 2.20 -3.95 -3.44
N GLY A 112 0.96 -3.86 -3.98
CA GLY A 112 0.25 -2.60 -4.17
C GLY A 112 -0.10 -1.92 -2.85
N LEU A 113 -0.53 -2.66 -1.82
CA LEU A 113 -0.80 -2.12 -0.49
C LEU A 113 0.48 -1.62 0.19
N ILE A 114 1.57 -2.39 0.10
CA ILE A 114 2.89 -1.98 0.62
C ILE A 114 3.35 -0.68 -0.06
N THR A 115 3.24 -0.58 -1.39
CA THR A 115 3.61 0.63 -2.14
C THR A 115 2.81 1.85 -1.68
N ARG A 116 1.50 1.68 -1.40
CA ARG A 116 0.65 2.76 -0.88
C ARG A 116 1.09 3.25 0.49
N MET A 117 1.47 2.33 1.38
CA MET A 117 1.94 2.67 2.74
C MET A 117 3.34 3.28 2.77
N THR A 118 4.18 2.98 1.79
CA THR A 118 5.58 3.42 1.72
C THR A 118 5.76 4.58 0.74
N THR A 119 5.87 4.27 -0.54
CA THR A 119 6.20 5.24 -1.59
C THR A 119 5.12 6.29 -1.77
N ASP A 120 3.84 5.89 -1.85
CA ASP A 120 2.75 6.84 -2.08
C ASP A 120 2.58 7.81 -0.92
N VAL A 121 2.63 7.32 0.33
CA VAL A 121 2.58 8.20 1.51
C VAL A 121 3.77 9.15 1.53
N THR A 122 4.97 8.69 1.16
CA THR A 122 6.16 9.56 1.09
C THR A 122 6.01 10.64 0.02
N ASN A 123 5.46 10.31 -1.16
CA ASN A 123 5.18 11.28 -2.21
C ASN A 123 4.19 12.35 -1.75
N VAL A 124 3.12 11.95 -1.09
CA VAL A 124 2.10 12.86 -0.54
C VAL A 124 2.68 13.70 0.61
N GLN A 125 3.51 13.13 1.47
CA GLN A 125 4.25 13.85 2.52
C GLN A 125 5.10 14.97 1.95
N ASN A 126 5.92 14.66 0.92
CA ASN A 126 6.80 15.62 0.28
C ASN A 126 6.02 16.75 -0.41
N ALA A 127 4.95 16.38 -1.13
CA ALA A 127 4.06 17.35 -1.74
C ALA A 127 3.41 18.27 -0.70
N TYR A 128 2.94 17.73 0.41
CA TYR A 128 2.35 18.51 1.50
C TYR A 128 3.36 19.46 2.13
N GLN A 129 4.59 19.00 2.37
CA GLN A 129 5.67 19.87 2.88
C GLN A 129 5.98 21.02 1.92
N MET A 130 6.05 20.75 0.62
CA MET A 130 6.29 21.77 -0.39
C MET A 130 5.12 22.75 -0.53
N ILE A 131 3.88 22.27 -0.45
CA ILE A 131 2.70 23.14 -0.43
C ILE A 131 2.78 24.10 0.75
N LEU A 132 3.08 23.62 1.96
CA LEU A 132 3.17 24.46 3.15
C LEU A 132 4.27 25.52 3.05
N ARG A 133 5.37 25.24 2.35
CA ARG A 133 6.52 26.16 2.25
C ARG A 133 6.52 26.96 0.95
N ILE A 134 6.61 26.30 -0.19
CA ILE A 134 6.91 26.95 -1.47
C ILE A 134 5.65 27.56 -2.07
N ALA A 135 4.49 26.91 -1.95
CA ALA A 135 3.25 27.44 -2.50
C ALA A 135 2.77 28.73 -1.80
N VAL A 136 3.26 28.98 -0.57
CA VAL A 136 3.02 30.23 0.15
C VAL A 136 4.13 31.25 -0.16
N ARG A 137 5.40 30.81 -0.11
CA ARG A 137 6.57 31.69 -0.30
C ARG A 137 6.62 32.30 -1.70
N ALA A 138 6.45 31.47 -2.76
CA ALA A 138 6.68 31.94 -4.12
C ALA A 138 5.66 33.01 -4.57
N PRO A 139 4.33 32.86 -4.41
CA PRO A 139 3.39 33.92 -4.74
C PRO A 139 3.59 35.18 -3.90
N LEU A 140 3.86 35.00 -2.59
CA LEU A 140 4.08 36.14 -1.70
C LEU A 140 5.32 36.94 -2.11
N MET A 141 6.43 36.25 -2.44
CA MET A 141 7.66 36.87 -2.91
C MET A 141 7.45 37.64 -4.22
N MET A 142 6.71 37.05 -5.18
CA MET A 142 6.34 37.71 -6.44
C MET A 142 5.52 38.97 -6.21
N ILE A 143 4.48 38.88 -5.40
CA ILE A 143 3.57 40.01 -5.12
C ILE A 143 4.35 41.13 -4.39
N CYS A 144 5.05 40.80 -3.31
CA CYS A 144 5.79 41.79 -2.54
C CYS A 144 6.92 42.45 -3.35
N SER A 145 7.68 41.68 -4.13
CA SER A 145 8.73 42.21 -5.01
C SER A 145 8.14 43.14 -6.08
N MET A 146 7.00 42.78 -6.68
CA MET A 146 6.31 43.61 -7.66
C MET A 146 5.80 44.91 -7.01
N VAL A 147 5.19 44.84 -5.83
CA VAL A 147 4.74 46.03 -5.08
C VAL A 147 5.91 46.96 -4.81
N MET A 148 7.07 46.43 -4.34
CA MET A 148 8.27 47.25 -4.10
C MET A 148 8.82 47.89 -5.38
N CYS A 149 8.79 47.17 -6.51
CA CYS A 149 9.16 47.79 -7.79
C CYS A 149 8.23 48.97 -8.14
N PHE A 150 6.90 48.81 -7.98
CA PHE A 150 5.94 49.90 -8.21
C PHE A 150 6.14 51.10 -7.26
N VAL A 151 6.52 50.86 -6.02
CA VAL A 151 6.86 51.93 -5.04
C VAL A 151 8.09 52.70 -5.46
N ILE A 152 9.10 52.05 -6.06
CA ILE A 152 10.34 52.70 -6.52
C ILE A 152 10.10 53.47 -7.80
N ASN A 153 9.60 52.85 -8.85
CA ASN A 153 9.29 53.51 -10.12
C ASN A 153 8.16 52.76 -10.86
N PRO A 154 6.93 53.32 -10.91
CA PRO A 154 5.80 52.67 -11.57
C PRO A 154 6.00 52.38 -13.06
N THR A 155 6.68 53.27 -13.78
CA THR A 155 6.89 53.16 -15.23
C THR A 155 7.82 51.98 -15.56
N LEU A 156 8.93 51.86 -14.84
CA LEU A 156 9.89 50.76 -15.02
C LEU A 156 9.30 49.39 -14.58
N SER A 157 8.40 49.42 -13.60
CA SER A 157 7.76 48.20 -13.10
C SER A 157 6.84 47.54 -14.12
N LEU A 158 6.31 48.30 -15.09
CA LEU A 158 5.53 47.75 -16.21
C LEU A 158 6.34 46.77 -17.09
N ILE A 159 7.67 47.00 -17.20
CA ILE A 159 8.57 46.07 -17.92
C ILE A 159 8.54 44.71 -17.25
N PHE A 160 8.62 44.66 -15.91
CA PHE A 160 8.61 43.41 -15.15
C PHE A 160 7.24 42.74 -15.13
N LEU A 161 6.18 43.55 -15.04
CA LEU A 161 4.82 43.04 -15.14
C LEU A 161 4.61 42.36 -16.50
N GLY A 162 5.05 42.97 -17.59
CA GLY A 162 5.02 42.39 -18.91
C GLY A 162 5.85 41.10 -19.02
N ALA A 163 7.08 41.11 -18.50
CA ALA A 163 7.96 39.96 -18.44
C ALA A 163 7.33 38.79 -17.63
N LEU A 164 6.71 39.09 -16.48
CA LEU A 164 6.06 38.13 -15.62
C LEU A 164 4.84 37.46 -16.30
N ILE A 165 4.00 38.27 -16.95
CA ILE A 165 2.84 37.78 -17.71
C ILE A 165 3.30 36.90 -18.87
N PHE A 166 4.31 37.33 -19.62
CA PHE A 166 4.90 36.57 -20.71
C PHE A 166 5.44 35.22 -20.24
N LEU A 167 6.24 35.21 -19.16
CA LEU A 167 6.78 33.98 -18.60
C LEU A 167 5.69 33.08 -18.03
N GLY A 168 4.68 33.65 -17.39
CA GLY A 168 3.51 32.88 -16.92
C GLY A 168 2.79 32.18 -18.05
N PHE A 169 2.62 32.87 -19.19
CA PHE A 169 2.03 32.27 -20.40
C PHE A 169 2.91 31.16 -20.98
N VAL A 170 4.23 31.39 -21.09
CA VAL A 170 5.19 30.40 -21.59
C VAL A 170 5.17 29.14 -20.70
N LEU A 171 5.24 29.31 -19.39
CA LEU A 171 5.17 28.20 -18.43
C LEU A 171 3.86 27.42 -18.54
N PHE A 172 2.73 28.13 -18.60
CA PHE A 172 1.43 27.50 -18.81
C PHE A 172 1.41 26.67 -20.08
N PHE A 173 1.95 27.20 -21.19
CA PHE A 173 2.01 26.51 -22.47
C PHE A 173 2.90 25.27 -22.41
N ILE A 174 4.09 25.37 -21.79
CA ILE A 174 5.00 24.22 -21.59
C ILE A 174 4.32 23.14 -20.76
N ILE A 175 3.70 23.50 -19.62
CA ILE A 175 3.00 22.55 -18.76
C ILE A 175 1.86 21.87 -19.51
N TYR A 176 1.05 22.62 -20.24
CA TYR A 176 -0.06 22.11 -21.04
C TYR A 176 0.41 21.06 -22.07
N LYS A 177 1.56 21.31 -22.73
CA LYS A 177 2.13 20.37 -23.71
C LYS A 177 2.80 19.15 -23.07
N VAL A 178 3.45 19.32 -21.94
CA VAL A 178 4.27 18.28 -21.29
C VAL A 178 3.44 17.31 -20.47
N THR A 179 2.36 17.78 -19.84
CA THR A 179 1.50 16.94 -18.96
C THR A 179 0.98 15.68 -19.66
N PRO A 180 0.40 15.72 -20.87
CA PRO A 180 -0.07 14.51 -21.55
C PRO A 180 1.09 13.56 -21.91
N ILE A 181 2.26 14.10 -22.29
CA ILE A 181 3.44 13.30 -22.62
C ILE A 181 3.94 12.54 -21.37
N PHE A 182 3.97 13.19 -20.21
CA PHE A 182 4.31 12.51 -18.96
C PHE A 182 3.29 11.43 -18.59
N THR A 183 2.00 11.69 -18.79
CA THR A 183 0.96 10.69 -18.52
C THR A 183 1.14 9.44 -19.39
N GLU A 184 1.45 9.62 -20.68
CA GLU A 184 1.82 8.52 -21.58
C GLU A 184 3.12 7.83 -21.15
N GLY A 185 4.13 8.62 -20.73
CA GLY A 185 5.40 8.12 -20.23
C GLY A 185 5.26 7.24 -18.99
N PHE A 186 4.41 7.61 -18.04
CA PHE A 186 4.14 6.80 -16.85
C PHE A 186 3.47 5.47 -17.20
N ALA A 187 2.53 5.44 -18.15
CA ALA A 187 1.94 4.19 -18.62
C ALA A 187 3.01 3.25 -19.23
N LYS A 188 3.93 3.80 -20.05
CA LYS A 188 5.06 3.02 -20.60
C LYS A 188 6.07 2.58 -19.52
N TYR A 189 6.21 3.35 -18.46
CA TYR A 189 7.03 2.98 -17.30
C TYR A 189 6.42 1.78 -16.55
N ASP A 190 5.10 1.75 -16.41
CA ASP A 190 4.39 0.62 -15.84
C ASP A 190 4.54 -0.65 -16.70
N ASP A 191 4.47 -0.52 -18.02
CA ASP A 191 4.73 -1.63 -18.97
C ASP A 191 6.16 -2.18 -18.83
N LEU A 192 7.15 -1.30 -18.70
CA LEU A 192 8.54 -1.68 -18.46
C LEU A 192 8.69 -2.44 -17.12
N ASN A 193 8.10 -1.91 -16.06
CA ASN A 193 8.14 -2.54 -14.75
C ASN A 193 7.47 -3.92 -14.74
N ALA A 194 6.32 -4.06 -15.41
CA ALA A 194 5.65 -5.34 -15.57
C ALA A 194 6.53 -6.36 -16.30
N SER A 195 7.22 -5.94 -17.38
CA SER A 195 8.17 -6.79 -18.12
C SER A 195 9.36 -7.23 -17.25
N VAL A 196 9.91 -6.32 -16.44
CA VAL A 196 11.01 -6.64 -15.50
C VAL A 196 10.53 -7.61 -14.42
N GLN A 197 9.37 -7.36 -13.83
CA GLN A 197 8.80 -8.21 -12.78
C GLN A 197 8.51 -9.62 -13.30
N GLU A 198 7.93 -9.74 -14.50
CA GLU A 198 7.70 -11.03 -15.18
C GLU A 198 9.01 -11.80 -15.36
N ASN A 199 10.03 -11.12 -15.91
CA ASN A 199 11.34 -11.73 -16.16
C ASN A 199 12.05 -12.16 -14.87
N VAL A 200 12.10 -11.31 -13.85
CA VAL A 200 12.74 -11.63 -12.56
C VAL A 200 12.02 -12.78 -11.85
N THR A 201 10.69 -12.79 -11.88
CA THR A 201 9.90 -13.89 -11.31
C THR A 201 10.14 -15.20 -12.07
N GLY A 202 10.18 -15.12 -13.39
CA GLY A 202 10.39 -16.25 -14.29
C GLY A 202 11.87 -16.54 -14.64
N ILE A 203 12.85 -15.95 -13.95
CA ILE A 203 14.26 -16.01 -14.37
C ILE A 203 14.80 -17.44 -14.53
N ARG A 204 14.34 -18.37 -13.69
CA ARG A 204 14.72 -19.79 -13.79
C ARG A 204 14.21 -20.41 -15.09
N VAL A 205 13.02 -20.02 -15.55
CA VAL A 205 12.45 -20.49 -16.83
C VAL A 205 13.24 -19.90 -17.99
N VAL A 206 13.53 -18.59 -17.97
CA VAL A 206 14.36 -17.92 -18.99
C VAL A 206 15.71 -18.64 -19.12
N LYS A 207 16.37 -18.95 -18.00
CA LYS A 207 17.64 -19.67 -17.98
C LYS A 207 17.51 -21.12 -18.46
N ALA A 208 16.48 -21.84 -18.02
CA ALA A 208 16.28 -23.24 -18.40
C ALA A 208 16.00 -23.41 -19.91
N PHE A 209 15.34 -22.42 -20.53
CA PHE A 209 15.02 -22.46 -21.95
C PHE A 209 15.97 -21.63 -22.84
N VAL A 210 17.06 -21.07 -22.26
CA VAL A 210 18.07 -20.25 -22.96
C VAL A 210 17.42 -19.12 -23.79
N ARG A 211 16.54 -18.34 -23.14
CA ARG A 211 15.76 -17.27 -23.77
C ARG A 211 16.20 -15.87 -23.39
N GLU A 212 17.42 -15.70 -22.90
CA GLU A 212 17.97 -14.40 -22.48
C GLU A 212 17.94 -13.37 -23.60
N ASP A 213 18.29 -13.75 -24.84
CA ASP A 213 18.30 -12.84 -25.98
C ASP A 213 16.90 -12.36 -26.34
N HIS A 214 15.88 -13.21 -26.19
CA HIS A 214 14.48 -12.84 -26.42
C HIS A 214 14.03 -11.81 -25.39
N GLU A 215 14.29 -12.07 -24.12
CA GLU A 215 13.93 -11.16 -23.03
C GLU A 215 14.70 -9.84 -23.09
N ASN A 216 15.99 -9.86 -23.44
CA ASN A 216 16.77 -8.66 -23.67
C ASN A 216 16.18 -7.79 -24.80
N LYS A 217 15.73 -8.39 -25.90
CA LYS A 217 15.06 -7.65 -26.98
C LYS A 217 13.72 -7.07 -26.54
N LYS A 218 12.92 -7.83 -25.78
CA LYS A 218 11.63 -7.37 -25.21
C LYS A 218 11.84 -6.17 -24.30
N PHE A 219 12.80 -6.28 -23.37
CA PHE A 219 13.18 -5.19 -22.46
C PHE A 219 13.71 -3.96 -23.21
N SER A 220 14.65 -4.15 -24.17
CA SER A 220 15.22 -3.04 -24.95
C SER A 220 14.15 -2.27 -25.71
N LYS A 221 13.17 -2.96 -26.31
CA LYS A 221 12.05 -2.31 -27.00
C LYS A 221 11.17 -1.49 -26.05
N ALA A 222 10.86 -2.02 -24.87
CA ALA A 222 10.08 -1.30 -23.85
C ALA A 222 10.87 -0.08 -23.33
N ALA A 223 12.16 -0.25 -23.06
CA ALA A 223 13.05 0.83 -22.63
C ALA A 223 13.21 1.92 -23.70
N GLU A 224 13.33 1.56 -24.96
CA GLU A 224 13.41 2.51 -26.09
C GLU A 224 12.10 3.31 -26.25
N ASN A 225 10.95 2.67 -26.11
CA ASN A 225 9.65 3.35 -26.15
C ASN A 225 9.52 4.37 -25.00
N LEU A 226 9.96 4.01 -23.81
CA LEU A 226 10.01 4.89 -22.65
C LEU A 226 10.97 6.05 -22.87
N TYR A 227 12.21 5.75 -23.31
CA TYR A 227 13.24 6.74 -23.64
C TYR A 227 12.72 7.78 -24.62
N ASN A 228 12.14 7.36 -25.76
CA ASN A 228 11.63 8.27 -26.77
C ASN A 228 10.52 9.20 -26.24
N THR A 229 9.69 8.71 -25.32
CA THR A 229 8.62 9.51 -24.72
C THR A 229 9.20 10.54 -23.73
N PHE A 230 10.13 10.12 -22.87
CA PHE A 230 10.77 11.05 -21.92
C PHE A 230 11.65 12.08 -22.64
N VAL A 231 12.39 11.70 -23.71
CA VAL A 231 13.15 12.66 -24.52
C VAL A 231 12.23 13.75 -25.09
N LYS A 232 11.01 13.39 -25.56
CA LYS A 232 10.04 14.40 -26.03
C LYS A 232 9.60 15.33 -24.89
N ALA A 233 9.32 14.79 -23.70
CA ALA A 233 8.92 15.59 -22.54
C ALA A 233 10.05 16.53 -22.10
N GLU A 234 11.26 15.98 -21.93
CA GLU A 234 12.45 16.73 -21.51
C GLU A 234 12.86 17.79 -22.54
N SER A 235 12.70 17.50 -23.84
CA SER A 235 12.98 18.50 -24.90
C SER A 235 12.09 19.74 -24.76
N TRP A 236 10.82 19.58 -24.38
CA TRP A 236 9.95 20.72 -24.08
C TRP A 236 10.35 21.44 -22.79
N LEU A 237 10.69 20.69 -21.74
CA LEU A 237 11.16 21.26 -20.47
C LEU A 237 12.50 21.98 -20.62
N ALA A 238 13.37 21.52 -21.51
CA ALA A 238 14.67 22.13 -21.79
C ALA A 238 14.55 23.59 -22.26
N PHE A 239 13.43 23.99 -22.89
CA PHE A 239 13.19 25.38 -23.27
C PHE A 239 12.93 26.30 -22.08
N ASN A 240 12.48 25.76 -20.94
CA ASN A 240 12.10 26.56 -19.77
C ASN A 240 13.25 27.46 -19.30
N ASN A 241 14.41 26.88 -19.02
CA ASN A 241 15.54 27.62 -18.45
C ASN A 241 16.13 28.66 -19.42
N PRO A 242 16.43 28.37 -20.70
CA PRO A 242 16.89 29.37 -21.67
C PRO A 242 15.90 30.53 -21.88
N ILE A 243 14.60 30.27 -22.01
CA ILE A 243 13.60 31.33 -22.15
C ILE A 243 13.56 32.21 -20.92
N MET A 244 13.57 31.62 -19.72
CA MET A 244 13.63 32.39 -18.47
C MET A 244 14.87 33.27 -18.41
N MET A 245 16.07 32.74 -18.69
CA MET A 245 17.30 33.50 -18.69
C MET A 245 17.27 34.61 -19.73
N PHE A 246 16.75 34.37 -20.93
CA PHE A 246 16.59 35.38 -21.96
C PHE A 246 15.70 36.54 -21.48
N VAL A 247 14.55 36.21 -20.85
CA VAL A 247 13.63 37.24 -20.30
C VAL A 247 14.26 37.98 -19.14
N ILE A 248 15.01 37.32 -18.25
CA ILE A 248 15.71 37.95 -17.11
C ILE A 248 16.73 38.94 -17.65
N TYR A 249 17.66 38.52 -18.51
CA TYR A 249 18.69 39.39 -19.03
C TYR A 249 18.11 40.48 -19.92
N GLY A 250 17.11 40.17 -20.73
CA GLY A 250 16.39 41.18 -21.52
C GLY A 250 15.73 42.24 -20.63
N SER A 251 15.10 41.82 -19.52
CA SER A 251 14.52 42.75 -18.53
C SER A 251 15.59 43.59 -17.83
N ILE A 252 16.74 43.00 -17.48
CA ILE A 252 17.87 43.73 -16.86
C ILE A 252 18.44 44.77 -17.83
N ILE A 253 18.64 44.41 -19.11
CA ILE A 253 19.13 45.32 -20.15
C ILE A 253 18.13 46.47 -20.35
N ALA A 254 16.84 46.15 -20.52
CA ALA A 254 15.80 47.16 -20.68
C ALA A 254 15.71 48.08 -19.46
N LEU A 255 15.76 47.51 -18.24
CA LEU A 255 15.77 48.27 -17.01
C LEU A 255 16.98 49.21 -16.95
N SER A 256 18.20 48.71 -17.25
CA SER A 256 19.42 49.49 -17.23
C SER A 256 19.35 50.67 -18.19
N TRP A 257 18.82 50.43 -19.40
CA TRP A 257 18.67 51.44 -20.45
C TRP A 257 17.69 52.55 -20.02
N PHE A 258 16.49 52.19 -19.64
CA PHE A 258 15.51 53.19 -19.22
C PHE A 258 15.82 53.85 -17.89
N ALA A 259 16.37 53.12 -16.92
CA ALA A 259 16.75 53.66 -15.62
C ALA A 259 17.92 54.69 -15.76
N ALA A 260 18.84 54.51 -16.73
CA ALA A 260 19.89 55.49 -16.99
C ALA A 260 19.31 56.89 -17.33
N HIS A 261 18.22 56.95 -18.11
CA HIS A 261 17.55 58.22 -18.37
C HIS A 261 16.94 58.83 -17.11
N PHE A 262 16.23 58.01 -16.27
CA PHE A 262 15.64 58.51 -15.02
C PHE A 262 16.71 58.93 -13.99
N ILE A 263 17.91 58.33 -14.01
CA ILE A 263 19.03 58.69 -13.13
C ILE A 263 19.66 59.99 -13.61
N THR A 264 19.86 60.17 -14.93
CA THR A 264 20.40 61.42 -15.49
C THR A 264 19.47 62.61 -15.30
N ASP A 265 18.15 62.37 -15.33
CA ASP A 265 17.12 63.35 -15.06
C ASP A 265 16.92 63.64 -13.56
N GLY A 266 17.64 62.92 -12.68
CA GLY A 266 17.59 63.08 -11.22
C GLY A 266 16.30 62.58 -10.56
N THR A 267 15.45 61.84 -11.28
CA THR A 267 14.18 61.31 -10.75
C THR A 267 14.33 59.94 -10.10
N MET A 268 15.50 59.29 -10.26
CA MET A 268 15.82 57.97 -9.69
C MET A 268 17.26 57.92 -9.20
N THR A 269 17.52 57.14 -8.15
CA THR A 269 18.87 56.95 -7.60
C THR A 269 19.51 55.66 -8.09
N THR A 270 20.83 55.52 -8.01
CA THR A 270 21.57 54.30 -8.34
C THR A 270 21.25 53.17 -7.33
N GLY A 271 20.98 53.50 -6.09
CA GLY A 271 20.53 52.56 -5.06
C GLY A 271 19.18 51.94 -5.42
N ASN A 272 18.25 52.78 -5.92
CA ASN A 272 16.95 52.28 -6.40
C ASN A 272 17.10 51.32 -7.56
N LEU A 273 17.99 51.59 -8.53
CA LEU A 273 18.28 50.66 -9.63
C LEU A 273 18.80 49.31 -9.13
N THR A 274 19.74 49.33 -8.19
CA THR A 274 20.28 48.08 -7.58
C THR A 274 19.23 47.28 -6.88
N SER A 275 18.30 47.91 -6.16
CA SER A 275 17.17 47.23 -5.50
C SER A 275 16.23 46.62 -6.51
N MET A 276 15.92 47.31 -7.61
CA MET A 276 15.08 46.79 -8.67
C MET A 276 15.68 45.53 -9.32
N PHE A 277 17.01 45.47 -9.55
CA PHE A 277 17.68 44.26 -10.00
C PHE A 277 17.44 43.08 -9.03
N SER A 278 17.60 43.33 -7.74
CA SER A 278 17.40 42.31 -6.72
C SER A 278 15.94 41.77 -6.70
N TYR A 279 14.95 42.67 -6.82
CA TYR A 279 13.55 42.30 -6.87
C TYR A 279 13.20 41.50 -8.12
N VAL A 280 13.74 41.85 -9.30
CA VAL A 280 13.56 41.08 -10.54
C VAL A 280 14.08 39.66 -10.40
N MET A 281 15.30 39.52 -9.87
CA MET A 281 15.89 38.20 -9.60
C MET A 281 15.03 37.37 -8.64
N SER A 282 14.56 38.00 -7.56
CA SER A 282 13.67 37.32 -6.58
C SER A 282 12.34 36.86 -7.20
N MET A 283 11.71 37.70 -8.05
CA MET A 283 10.49 37.35 -8.77
C MET A 283 10.70 36.16 -9.72
N MET A 284 11.79 36.16 -10.46
CA MET A 284 12.10 35.10 -11.41
C MET A 284 12.40 33.77 -10.71
N MET A 285 13.16 33.81 -9.60
CA MET A 285 13.38 32.63 -8.77
C MET A 285 12.07 32.08 -8.19
N ALA A 286 11.17 32.95 -7.72
CA ALA A 286 9.88 32.57 -7.21
C ALA A 286 9.01 31.90 -8.29
N LEU A 287 9.06 32.37 -9.54
CA LEU A 287 8.35 31.78 -10.66
C LEU A 287 8.91 30.38 -11.01
N MET A 288 10.24 30.18 -10.96
CA MET A 288 10.87 28.87 -11.12
C MET A 288 10.40 27.88 -10.05
N MET A 289 10.37 28.32 -8.79
CA MET A 289 9.90 27.49 -7.68
C MET A 289 8.42 27.10 -7.86
N LEU A 290 7.60 28.02 -8.38
CA LEU A 290 6.19 27.75 -8.65
C LEU A 290 5.99 26.71 -9.75
N SER A 291 6.82 26.74 -10.79
CA SER A 291 6.84 25.72 -11.84
C SER A 291 7.18 24.33 -11.27
N MET A 292 8.23 24.24 -10.45
CA MET A 292 8.67 22.99 -9.85
C MET A 292 7.61 22.37 -8.94
N ILE A 293 6.94 23.18 -8.10
CA ILE A 293 5.90 22.67 -7.20
C ILE A 293 4.70 22.13 -7.96
N PHE A 294 4.33 22.77 -9.08
CA PHE A 294 3.22 22.31 -9.91
C PHE A 294 3.46 20.89 -10.44
N VAL A 295 4.64 20.61 -10.96
CA VAL A 295 5.02 19.26 -11.45
C VAL A 295 4.95 18.26 -10.31
N MET A 296 5.53 18.59 -9.16
CA MET A 296 5.60 17.67 -8.02
C MET A 296 4.22 17.36 -7.42
N VAL A 297 3.35 18.38 -7.29
CA VAL A 297 1.97 18.17 -6.81
C VAL A 297 1.17 17.33 -7.82
N SER A 298 1.37 17.54 -9.11
CA SER A 298 0.72 16.75 -10.16
C SER A 298 1.13 15.28 -10.08
N MET A 299 2.41 14.98 -9.90
CA MET A 299 2.90 13.61 -9.72
C MET A 299 2.35 12.97 -8.44
N SER A 300 2.27 13.73 -7.35
CA SER A 300 1.76 13.23 -6.07
C SER A 300 0.25 13.04 -6.07
N ALA A 301 -0.50 13.64 -7.00
CA ALA A 301 -1.95 13.49 -7.10
C ALA A 301 -2.38 12.03 -7.40
N ALA A 302 -1.60 11.29 -8.18
CA ALA A 302 -1.83 9.87 -8.44
C ALA A 302 -1.66 9.04 -7.15
N SER A 303 -0.58 9.25 -6.41
CA SER A 303 -0.34 8.63 -5.10
C SER A 303 -1.46 8.95 -4.10
N ALA A 304 -1.91 10.21 -4.07
CA ALA A 304 -3.01 10.65 -3.22
C ALA A 304 -4.34 9.97 -3.55
N ARG A 305 -4.63 9.68 -4.83
CA ARG A 305 -5.83 8.92 -5.24
C ARG A 305 -5.75 7.49 -4.74
N ARG A 306 -4.65 6.77 -4.96
CA ARG A 306 -4.47 5.40 -4.51
C ARG A 306 -4.57 5.24 -2.98
N ILE A 307 -4.05 6.20 -2.23
CA ILE A 307 -4.23 6.25 -0.77
C ILE A 307 -5.70 6.45 -0.41
N ALA A 308 -6.37 7.42 -1.04
CA ALA A 308 -7.77 7.71 -0.76
C ALA A 308 -8.70 6.55 -1.13
N GLU A 309 -8.38 5.75 -2.16
CA GLU A 309 -9.10 4.53 -2.50
C GLU A 309 -9.11 3.56 -1.31
N VAL A 310 -7.93 3.23 -0.76
CA VAL A 310 -7.86 2.32 0.38
C VAL A 310 -8.53 2.91 1.62
N LEU A 311 -8.32 4.19 1.93
CA LEU A 311 -8.93 4.84 3.10
C LEU A 311 -10.46 4.95 3.04
N ASN A 312 -11.04 4.96 1.84
CA ASN A 312 -12.49 5.01 1.64
C ASN A 312 -13.11 3.62 1.41
N GLU A 313 -12.29 2.59 1.22
CA GLU A 313 -12.80 1.21 1.09
C GLU A 313 -13.46 0.81 2.39
N LYS A 314 -14.67 0.27 2.28
CA LYS A 314 -15.43 -0.23 3.44
C LYS A 314 -15.45 -1.75 3.39
N ALA A 315 -15.39 -2.37 4.55
CA ALA A 315 -15.54 -3.81 4.64
C ALA A 315 -16.89 -4.26 4.07
N ASP A 316 -16.86 -5.22 3.16
CA ASP A 316 -18.06 -5.82 2.59
C ASP A 316 -18.78 -6.70 3.66
N ILE A 317 -18.03 -7.25 4.61
CA ILE A 317 -18.52 -8.10 5.68
C ILE A 317 -18.35 -7.35 7.01
N THR A 318 -19.44 -7.18 7.72
CA THR A 318 -19.50 -6.51 9.03
C THR A 318 -20.43 -7.28 9.97
N ASN A 319 -20.31 -7.02 11.27
CA ASN A 319 -21.25 -7.55 12.25
C ASN A 319 -22.65 -6.98 12.04
N PRO A 320 -23.72 -7.77 12.26
CA PRO A 320 -25.10 -7.27 12.33
C PRO A 320 -25.30 -6.39 13.57
N GLU A 321 -26.43 -5.65 13.64
CA GLU A 321 -26.72 -4.77 14.77
C GLU A 321 -26.86 -5.52 16.11
N ASN A 322 -27.34 -6.75 16.10
CA ASN A 322 -27.50 -7.61 17.27
C ASN A 322 -26.86 -8.98 16.99
N PRO A 323 -25.52 -9.08 17.06
CA PRO A 323 -24.83 -10.31 16.73
C PRO A 323 -25.05 -11.41 17.78
N VAL A 324 -25.12 -12.65 17.34
CA VAL A 324 -25.11 -13.81 18.22
C VAL A 324 -23.68 -14.03 18.74
N MET A 325 -23.55 -14.12 20.06
CA MET A 325 -22.25 -14.17 20.75
C MET A 325 -21.85 -15.58 21.21
N GLU A 326 -22.57 -16.62 20.79
CA GLU A 326 -22.27 -18.01 21.13
C GLU A 326 -22.63 -18.93 19.97
N VAL A 327 -21.73 -19.84 19.60
CA VAL A 327 -21.98 -20.92 18.64
C VAL A 327 -22.44 -22.13 19.44
N PRO A 328 -23.67 -22.65 19.25
CA PRO A 328 -24.20 -23.74 20.10
C PRO A 328 -23.43 -25.05 19.95
N ASP A 329 -23.22 -25.49 18.71
CA ASP A 329 -22.52 -26.75 18.37
C ASP A 329 -21.80 -26.65 17.01
N GLY A 330 -21.15 -27.74 16.58
CA GLY A 330 -20.41 -27.82 15.31
C GLY A 330 -21.23 -28.32 14.12
N ARG A 331 -22.58 -28.29 14.16
CA ARG A 331 -23.42 -28.65 13.01
C ARG A 331 -23.27 -27.59 11.92
N ILE A 332 -23.23 -28.04 10.66
CA ILE A 332 -23.10 -27.19 9.50
C ILE A 332 -24.18 -27.52 8.49
N ASP A 333 -24.95 -26.49 8.07
CA ASP A 333 -26.01 -26.65 7.07
C ASP A 333 -25.76 -25.66 5.92
N PHE A 334 -25.72 -26.18 4.70
CA PHE A 334 -25.76 -25.39 3.47
C PHE A 334 -27.16 -25.55 2.88
N ASN A 335 -27.88 -24.45 2.71
CA ASN A 335 -29.27 -24.47 2.22
C ASN A 335 -29.30 -23.75 0.87
N HIS A 336 -29.30 -24.52 -0.23
CA HIS A 336 -29.37 -24.04 -1.61
C HIS A 336 -28.38 -22.88 -1.88
N VAL A 337 -27.11 -23.09 -1.58
CA VAL A 337 -26.08 -22.03 -1.61
C VAL A 337 -25.52 -21.85 -3.01
N ASN A 338 -25.59 -20.61 -3.51
CA ASN A 338 -24.84 -20.14 -4.68
C ASN A 338 -23.77 -19.15 -4.24
N PHE A 339 -22.57 -19.26 -4.83
CA PHE A 339 -21.46 -18.38 -4.49
C PHE A 339 -20.63 -17.99 -5.71
N THR A 340 -20.24 -16.70 -5.77
CA THR A 340 -19.29 -16.17 -6.75
C THR A 340 -18.34 -15.15 -6.10
N TYR A 341 -17.07 -15.13 -6.53
CA TYR A 341 -16.08 -14.16 -6.06
C TYR A 341 -16.29 -12.75 -6.64
N LYS A 342 -16.88 -12.66 -7.84
CA LYS A 342 -17.14 -11.38 -8.52
C LYS A 342 -18.63 -11.26 -8.81
N LYS A 343 -19.26 -10.16 -8.37
CA LYS A 343 -20.70 -9.90 -8.56
C LYS A 343 -21.17 -9.95 -10.02
N ASP A 344 -20.26 -9.61 -10.97
CA ASP A 344 -20.54 -9.57 -12.40
C ASP A 344 -20.04 -10.83 -13.15
N SER A 345 -19.76 -11.93 -12.45
CA SER A 345 -19.32 -13.18 -13.10
C SER A 345 -20.51 -13.95 -13.65
N ASP A 346 -20.43 -14.39 -14.91
CA ASP A 346 -21.45 -15.24 -15.55
C ASP A 346 -21.47 -16.68 -15.01
N LYS A 347 -20.45 -17.09 -14.24
CA LYS A 347 -20.33 -18.43 -13.68
C LYS A 347 -20.11 -18.36 -12.17
N ASP A 348 -20.95 -19.08 -11.44
CA ASP A 348 -20.82 -19.23 -10.00
C ASP A 348 -19.67 -20.23 -9.68
N ALA A 349 -18.99 -20.02 -8.57
CA ALA A 349 -17.94 -20.91 -8.08
C ALA A 349 -18.53 -22.11 -7.32
N LEU A 350 -19.72 -21.92 -6.73
CA LEU A 350 -20.56 -22.96 -6.17
C LEU A 350 -21.99 -22.73 -6.61
N GLU A 351 -22.70 -23.81 -6.99
CA GLU A 351 -24.06 -23.77 -7.53
C GLU A 351 -24.94 -24.81 -6.82
N ASP A 352 -26.04 -24.32 -6.23
CA ASP A 352 -27.07 -25.09 -5.54
C ASP A 352 -26.53 -26.16 -4.55
N ILE A 353 -25.64 -25.72 -3.66
CA ILE A 353 -25.09 -26.59 -2.62
C ILE A 353 -26.14 -26.75 -1.51
N ASP A 354 -26.65 -27.98 -1.34
CA ASP A 354 -27.63 -28.35 -0.31
C ASP A 354 -27.12 -29.58 0.44
N ILE A 355 -26.52 -29.39 1.63
CA ILE A 355 -25.93 -30.46 2.43
C ILE A 355 -26.02 -30.16 3.94
N HIS A 356 -26.10 -31.23 4.73
CA HIS A 356 -26.18 -31.18 6.19
C HIS A 356 -25.10 -32.07 6.82
N ILE A 357 -24.33 -31.49 7.74
CA ILE A 357 -23.22 -32.09 8.47
C ILE A 357 -23.56 -32.05 9.97
N ASN A 358 -23.53 -33.20 10.63
CA ASN A 358 -23.83 -33.28 12.05
C ASN A 358 -22.63 -32.84 12.91
N ALA A 359 -22.90 -32.36 14.13
CA ALA A 359 -21.86 -32.00 15.10
C ALA A 359 -20.98 -33.23 15.43
N GLY A 360 -19.65 -33.01 15.43
CA GLY A 360 -18.66 -34.06 15.70
C GLY A 360 -18.29 -34.93 14.52
N GLU A 361 -19.00 -34.82 13.39
CA GLU A 361 -18.77 -35.62 12.18
C GLU A 361 -17.46 -35.23 11.48
N THR A 362 -16.76 -36.19 10.91
CA THR A 362 -15.57 -35.96 10.08
C THR A 362 -15.95 -36.08 8.61
N ILE A 363 -15.79 -35.00 7.86
CA ILE A 363 -16.15 -34.92 6.44
C ILE A 363 -14.88 -34.76 5.60
N GLY A 364 -14.71 -35.69 4.64
CA GLY A 364 -13.72 -35.54 3.57
C GLY A 364 -14.29 -34.73 2.42
N ILE A 365 -13.51 -33.83 1.81
CA ILE A 365 -13.89 -33.09 0.60
C ILE A 365 -12.89 -33.39 -0.51
N ILE A 366 -13.38 -33.89 -1.66
CA ILE A 366 -12.56 -34.21 -2.81
C ILE A 366 -13.19 -33.68 -4.10
N GLY A 367 -12.37 -33.53 -5.14
CA GLY A 367 -12.78 -33.12 -6.48
C GLY A 367 -11.60 -32.53 -7.25
N GLY A 368 -11.79 -32.27 -8.52
CA GLY A 368 -10.77 -31.72 -9.41
C GLY A 368 -10.25 -30.34 -8.97
N THR A 369 -9.13 -29.91 -9.54
CA THR A 369 -8.61 -28.56 -9.29
C THR A 369 -9.62 -27.52 -9.82
N GLY A 370 -9.94 -26.53 -8.99
CA GLY A 370 -10.88 -25.46 -9.35
C GLY A 370 -12.37 -25.82 -9.23
N CYS A 371 -12.73 -26.99 -8.66
CA CYS A 371 -14.14 -27.39 -8.49
C CYS A 371 -14.86 -26.72 -7.30
N GLY A 372 -14.24 -25.78 -6.57
CA GLY A 372 -14.90 -25.04 -5.50
C GLY A 372 -14.62 -25.48 -4.06
N LYS A 373 -13.67 -26.42 -3.81
CA LYS A 373 -13.37 -26.93 -2.45
C LYS A 373 -13.02 -25.83 -1.44
N SER A 374 -12.05 -25.00 -1.76
CA SER A 374 -11.65 -23.88 -0.89
C SER A 374 -12.76 -22.82 -0.77
N SER A 375 -13.56 -22.62 -1.83
CA SER A 375 -14.73 -21.73 -1.78
C SER A 375 -15.75 -22.23 -0.75
N PHE A 376 -16.04 -23.53 -0.76
CA PHE A 376 -16.95 -24.18 0.17
C PHE A 376 -16.53 -23.96 1.63
N VAL A 377 -15.27 -24.26 1.96
CA VAL A 377 -14.80 -24.14 3.36
C VAL A 377 -14.67 -22.67 3.82
N ASN A 378 -14.37 -21.74 2.92
CA ASN A 378 -14.29 -20.31 3.24
C ASN A 378 -15.64 -19.68 3.62
N LEU A 379 -16.76 -20.25 3.18
CA LEU A 379 -18.10 -19.81 3.54
C LEU A 379 -18.46 -20.16 4.99
N ILE A 380 -17.97 -21.28 5.52
CA ILE A 380 -18.28 -21.75 6.88
C ILE A 380 -17.75 -20.77 7.95
N SER A 381 -16.55 -20.23 7.75
CA SER A 381 -15.94 -19.23 8.63
C SER A 381 -16.29 -17.79 8.25
N ARG A 382 -17.22 -17.61 7.31
CA ARG A 382 -17.65 -16.31 6.79
C ARG A 382 -16.46 -15.44 6.36
N LEU A 383 -15.52 -16.01 5.59
CA LEU A 383 -14.47 -15.22 4.91
C LEU A 383 -15.05 -14.51 3.68
N TYR A 384 -16.14 -15.07 3.12
CA TYR A 384 -16.99 -14.50 2.07
C TYR A 384 -18.44 -14.73 2.42
N ASP A 385 -19.34 -13.87 1.95
CA ASP A 385 -20.79 -14.08 2.03
C ASP A 385 -21.32 -14.76 0.76
N VAL A 386 -22.38 -15.54 0.92
CA VAL A 386 -23.06 -16.22 -0.19
C VAL A 386 -23.79 -15.25 -1.09
N LYS A 387 -23.99 -15.63 -2.36
CA LYS A 387 -24.81 -14.87 -3.31
C LYS A 387 -26.30 -15.15 -3.05
N ASP A 388 -26.68 -16.40 -2.96
CA ASP A 388 -28.02 -16.86 -2.66
C ASP A 388 -27.95 -18.03 -1.67
N GLY A 389 -29.03 -18.28 -0.94
CA GLY A 389 -29.09 -19.31 0.07
C GLY A 389 -28.54 -18.88 1.44
N SER A 390 -28.23 -19.85 2.28
CA SER A 390 -27.68 -19.61 3.62
C SER A 390 -26.70 -20.71 4.04
N VAL A 391 -25.66 -20.32 4.77
CA VAL A 391 -24.76 -21.24 5.48
C VAL A 391 -25.00 -21.06 6.96
N CYS A 392 -25.31 -22.15 7.66
CA CYS A 392 -25.57 -22.11 9.10
C CYS A 392 -24.50 -22.93 9.84
N VAL A 393 -24.08 -22.45 11.01
CA VAL A 393 -23.25 -23.20 11.97
C VAL A 393 -24.01 -23.24 13.29
N GLY A 394 -24.13 -24.44 13.89
CA GLY A 394 -24.96 -24.60 15.09
C GLY A 394 -26.44 -24.25 14.87
N GLY A 395 -26.91 -24.31 13.61
CA GLY A 395 -28.29 -23.98 13.23
C GLY A 395 -28.61 -22.50 13.08
N ILE A 396 -27.62 -21.62 13.19
CA ILE A 396 -27.76 -20.17 13.04
C ILE A 396 -26.96 -19.73 11.81
N ASP A 397 -27.52 -18.84 10.99
CA ASP A 397 -26.85 -18.30 9.80
C ASP A 397 -25.54 -17.61 10.20
N VAL A 398 -24.46 -17.88 9.46
CA VAL A 398 -23.14 -17.29 9.74
C VAL A 398 -23.15 -15.76 9.67
N ARG A 399 -24.13 -15.15 8.99
CA ARG A 399 -24.32 -13.70 8.88
C ARG A 399 -24.85 -13.06 10.15
N ASP A 400 -25.49 -13.84 11.03
CA ASP A 400 -26.08 -13.35 12.27
C ASP A 400 -25.12 -13.38 13.48
N TYR A 401 -23.96 -14.05 13.32
CA TYR A 401 -22.95 -14.11 14.36
C TYR A 401 -22.08 -12.84 14.44
N ASP A 402 -21.54 -12.60 15.65
CA ASP A 402 -20.31 -11.81 15.77
C ASP A 402 -19.16 -12.53 15.06
N LEU A 403 -18.42 -11.80 14.22
CA LEU A 403 -17.35 -12.38 13.39
C LEU A 403 -16.20 -12.97 14.21
N GLU A 404 -15.87 -12.35 15.34
CA GLU A 404 -14.81 -12.84 16.22
C GLU A 404 -15.26 -14.14 16.90
N THR A 405 -16.48 -14.17 17.44
CA THR A 405 -17.08 -15.36 18.04
C THR A 405 -17.13 -16.52 17.06
N LEU A 406 -17.67 -16.31 15.86
CA LEU A 406 -17.73 -17.35 14.82
C LEU A 406 -16.33 -17.89 14.46
N ARG A 407 -15.37 -17.01 14.21
CA ARG A 407 -14.01 -17.38 13.80
C ARG A 407 -13.16 -17.95 14.91
N ASN A 408 -13.53 -17.77 16.18
CA ASN A 408 -12.92 -18.47 17.30
C ASN A 408 -13.40 -19.90 17.40
N GLU A 409 -14.66 -20.16 17.11
CA GLU A 409 -15.28 -21.50 17.16
C GLU A 409 -15.10 -22.28 15.84
N VAL A 410 -14.87 -21.61 14.71
CA VAL A 410 -14.58 -22.20 13.40
C VAL A 410 -13.13 -21.92 13.03
N SER A 411 -12.24 -22.85 13.36
CA SER A 411 -10.81 -22.71 13.10
C SER A 411 -10.43 -23.26 11.73
N VAL A 412 -9.62 -22.52 10.98
CA VAL A 412 -9.23 -22.87 9.61
C VAL A 412 -7.71 -22.93 9.49
N VAL A 413 -7.21 -24.07 9.00
CA VAL A 413 -5.84 -24.20 8.51
C VAL A 413 -5.88 -24.04 6.99
N LEU A 414 -5.42 -22.89 6.51
CA LEU A 414 -5.47 -22.54 5.09
C LEU A 414 -4.47 -23.35 4.26
N GLN A 415 -4.74 -23.55 2.99
CA GLN A 415 -3.86 -24.23 2.03
C GLN A 415 -2.44 -23.63 2.02
N LYS A 416 -2.32 -22.30 2.07
CA LYS A 416 -1.04 -21.60 2.17
C LYS A 416 -0.70 -21.37 3.65
N ASN A 417 0.08 -22.28 4.21
CA ASN A 417 0.54 -22.20 5.59
C ASN A 417 1.57 -21.09 5.79
N VAL A 418 1.26 -20.11 6.62
CA VAL A 418 2.14 -18.96 6.92
C VAL A 418 2.45 -18.91 8.41
N LEU A 419 3.74 -18.79 8.73
CA LEU A 419 4.23 -18.50 10.06
C LEU A 419 4.81 -17.08 10.12
N PHE A 420 4.69 -16.45 11.26
CA PHE A 420 5.21 -15.11 11.49
C PHE A 420 6.60 -15.18 12.12
N SER A 421 7.39 -14.11 11.97
CA SER A 421 8.68 -13.98 12.66
C SER A 421 8.43 -13.92 14.17
N GLY A 422 9.15 -14.77 14.92
CA GLY A 422 8.99 -14.91 16.36
C GLY A 422 9.35 -16.33 16.79
N THR A 423 9.18 -16.66 18.06
CA THR A 423 9.38 -18.01 18.54
C THR A 423 8.26 -18.96 18.08
N ILE A 424 8.47 -20.27 18.22
CA ILE A 424 7.41 -21.27 18.02
C ILE A 424 6.23 -20.95 18.96
N LEU A 425 6.49 -20.64 20.25
CA LEU A 425 5.45 -20.24 21.20
C LEU A 425 4.66 -19.02 20.75
N ASP A 426 5.34 -17.97 20.26
CA ASP A 426 4.67 -16.78 19.74
C ASP A 426 3.74 -17.14 18.56
N ASN A 427 4.18 -18.02 17.67
CA ASN A 427 3.37 -18.51 16.57
C ASN A 427 2.17 -19.36 17.00
N LEU A 428 2.30 -20.17 18.04
CA LEU A 428 1.22 -20.97 18.59
C LEU A 428 0.15 -20.09 19.28
N ARG A 429 0.58 -19.10 20.04
CA ARG A 429 -0.28 -18.14 20.73
C ARG A 429 -1.11 -17.24 19.82
N TRP A 430 -0.93 -17.30 18.51
CA TRP A 430 -1.92 -16.77 17.57
C TRP A 430 -3.26 -17.52 17.61
N GLY A 431 -3.29 -18.76 18.10
CA GLY A 431 -4.51 -19.50 18.35
C GLY A 431 -5.23 -19.02 19.60
N ASP A 432 -4.49 -18.89 20.70
CA ASP A 432 -4.95 -18.31 21.96
C ASP A 432 -3.77 -17.57 22.64
N GLU A 433 -3.87 -16.24 22.77
CA GLU A 433 -2.82 -15.40 23.34
C GLU A 433 -2.53 -15.70 24.82
N ASN A 434 -3.52 -16.24 25.54
CA ASN A 434 -3.43 -16.59 26.96
C ASN A 434 -3.01 -18.05 27.18
N ALA A 435 -2.77 -18.84 26.12
CA ALA A 435 -2.38 -20.23 26.26
C ALA A 435 -1.08 -20.38 27.05
N SER A 436 -1.11 -21.29 28.02
CA SER A 436 0.08 -21.67 28.78
C SER A 436 1.09 -22.40 27.88
N GLU A 437 2.32 -22.54 28.33
CA GLU A 437 3.33 -23.32 27.60
C GLU A 437 2.90 -24.79 27.51
N GLU A 438 2.27 -25.32 28.55
CA GLU A 438 1.76 -26.68 28.60
C GLU A 438 0.64 -26.91 27.59
N ASP A 439 -0.27 -25.95 27.40
CA ASP A 439 -1.32 -26.03 26.37
C ASP A 439 -0.73 -26.02 24.97
N CYS A 440 0.28 -25.17 24.73
CA CYS A 440 1.03 -25.13 23.47
C CYS A 440 1.73 -26.48 23.18
N ILE A 441 2.35 -27.09 24.19
CA ILE A 441 2.99 -28.40 24.07
C ILE A 441 1.97 -29.49 23.76
N GLU A 442 0.82 -29.50 24.44
CA GLU A 442 -0.24 -30.49 24.20
C GLU A 442 -0.84 -30.35 22.79
N ALA A 443 -1.09 -29.12 22.32
CA ALA A 443 -1.53 -28.87 20.96
C ALA A 443 -0.48 -29.36 19.93
N CYS A 444 0.81 -29.17 20.18
CA CYS A 444 1.88 -29.67 19.34
C CYS A 444 1.93 -31.21 19.34
N ARG A 445 1.65 -31.88 20.46
CA ARG A 445 1.57 -33.36 20.51
C ARG A 445 0.40 -33.86 19.67
N GLN A 446 -0.75 -33.21 19.73
CA GLN A 446 -1.93 -33.56 18.92
C GLN A 446 -1.66 -33.38 17.43
N ALA A 447 -0.87 -32.37 17.05
CA ALA A 447 -0.45 -32.12 15.68
C ALA A 447 0.83 -32.88 15.29
N CYS A 448 1.37 -33.77 16.14
CA CYS A 448 2.66 -34.46 15.95
C CYS A 448 3.84 -33.50 15.66
N ALA A 449 3.78 -32.28 16.18
CA ALA A 449 4.82 -31.28 15.99
C ALA A 449 5.92 -31.36 17.05
N ASP A 450 5.62 -31.89 18.23
CA ASP A 450 6.55 -32.05 19.35
C ASP A 450 7.78 -32.90 18.99
N GLU A 451 7.61 -33.95 18.16
CA GLU A 451 8.70 -34.83 17.75
C GLU A 451 9.88 -34.09 17.09
N PHE A 452 9.63 -33.06 16.27
CA PHE A 452 10.71 -32.30 15.66
C PHE A 452 11.13 -31.10 16.50
N ILE A 453 10.20 -30.49 17.26
CA ILE A 453 10.49 -29.35 18.13
C ILE A 453 11.50 -29.75 19.22
N GLU A 454 11.30 -30.92 19.84
CA GLU A 454 12.19 -31.43 20.87
C GLU A 454 13.63 -31.73 20.36
N ARG A 455 13.82 -31.88 19.06
CA ARG A 455 15.14 -32.05 18.43
C ARG A 455 15.84 -30.72 18.09
N MET A 456 15.09 -29.59 18.16
CA MET A 456 15.66 -28.27 17.94
C MET A 456 16.44 -27.80 19.16
N PRO A 457 17.57 -27.07 18.98
CA PRO A 457 18.42 -26.61 20.10
C PRO A 457 17.63 -25.80 21.15
N ASP A 458 16.79 -24.89 20.71
CA ASP A 458 16.02 -23.98 21.57
C ASP A 458 14.57 -24.43 21.76
N LYS A 459 14.21 -25.65 21.28
CA LYS A 459 12.89 -26.26 21.39
C LYS A 459 11.77 -25.27 21.01
N TYR A 460 10.81 -25.05 21.91
CA TYR A 460 9.67 -24.14 21.71
C TYR A 460 10.07 -22.66 21.61
N ASN A 461 11.27 -22.28 22.09
CA ASN A 461 11.84 -20.94 21.92
C ASN A 461 12.62 -20.77 20.62
N THR A 462 12.65 -21.78 19.76
CA THR A 462 13.29 -21.68 18.43
C THR A 462 12.66 -20.57 17.63
N TRP A 463 13.49 -19.68 17.06
CA TRP A 463 13.06 -18.56 16.25
C TRP A 463 12.62 -19.04 14.87
N ILE A 464 11.45 -18.62 14.46
CA ILE A 464 10.89 -18.81 13.12
C ILE A 464 11.13 -17.55 12.31
N GLU A 465 11.69 -17.69 11.11
CA GLU A 465 11.86 -16.59 10.17
C GLU A 465 10.55 -16.26 9.45
N GLN A 466 10.50 -15.07 8.81
CA GLN A 466 9.32 -14.60 8.10
C GLN A 466 8.84 -15.63 7.06
N GLY A 467 7.56 -15.99 7.16
CA GLY A 467 6.95 -17.01 6.29
C GLY A 467 7.36 -18.45 6.63
N GLY A 468 8.15 -18.69 7.70
CA GLY A 468 8.62 -20.01 8.09
C GLY A 468 9.66 -20.57 7.13
N SER A 469 10.57 -19.72 6.60
CA SER A 469 11.59 -20.13 5.61
C SER A 469 12.62 -21.12 6.16
N ASN A 470 12.83 -21.13 7.46
CA ASN A 470 13.78 -21.99 8.17
C ASN A 470 13.18 -23.30 8.69
N VAL A 471 11.93 -23.62 8.35
CA VAL A 471 11.27 -24.91 8.68
C VAL A 471 10.75 -25.58 7.40
N SER A 472 10.69 -26.92 7.40
CA SER A 472 10.17 -27.67 6.25
C SER A 472 8.67 -27.45 6.06
N GLY A 473 8.15 -27.77 4.86
CA GLY A 473 6.72 -27.68 4.56
C GLY A 473 5.83 -28.44 5.54
N GLY A 474 6.17 -29.69 5.84
CA GLY A 474 5.45 -30.53 6.80
C GLY A 474 5.57 -30.05 8.25
N GLN A 475 6.72 -29.50 8.66
CA GLN A 475 6.88 -28.86 9.98
C GLN A 475 5.97 -27.63 10.10
N ARG A 476 5.95 -26.78 9.06
CA ARG A 476 5.10 -25.59 9.00
C ARG A 476 3.62 -25.93 9.09
N GLN A 477 3.19 -26.95 8.35
CA GLN A 477 1.81 -27.44 8.41
C GLN A 477 1.41 -27.90 9.80
N ARG A 478 2.23 -28.72 10.45
CA ARG A 478 1.98 -29.21 11.82
C ARG A 478 1.91 -28.07 12.84
N LEU A 479 2.74 -27.05 12.73
CA LEU A 479 2.64 -25.86 13.57
C LEU A 479 1.35 -25.07 13.33
N CYS A 480 0.89 -24.95 12.08
CA CYS A 480 -0.38 -24.31 11.76
C CYS A 480 -1.59 -25.13 12.28
N ILE A 481 -1.52 -26.46 12.24
CA ILE A 481 -2.52 -27.34 12.85
C ILE A 481 -2.55 -27.16 14.36
N ALA A 482 -1.39 -27.18 15.04
CA ALA A 482 -1.29 -26.94 16.48
C ALA A 482 -1.87 -25.59 16.89
N ARG A 483 -1.58 -24.54 16.11
CA ARG A 483 -2.18 -23.20 16.28
C ARG A 483 -3.70 -23.23 16.21
N ALA A 484 -4.26 -23.96 15.26
CA ALA A 484 -5.71 -24.09 15.08
C ALA A 484 -6.38 -24.87 16.22
N LEU A 485 -5.70 -25.87 16.77
CA LEU A 485 -6.18 -26.68 17.88
C LEU A 485 -6.25 -25.90 19.22
N LEU A 486 -5.33 -24.95 19.44
CA LEU A 486 -5.32 -24.10 20.64
C LEU A 486 -6.60 -23.26 20.83
N LYS A 487 -7.36 -23.02 19.76
CA LYS A 487 -8.67 -22.37 19.86
C LYS A 487 -9.75 -23.25 20.48
N HIS A 488 -9.52 -24.55 20.66
CA HIS A 488 -10.53 -25.55 21.06
C HIS A 488 -11.83 -25.44 20.25
N PRO A 489 -11.76 -25.42 18.90
CA PRO A 489 -12.88 -25.04 18.06
C PRO A 489 -13.98 -26.10 18.04
N LYS A 490 -15.23 -25.70 17.78
CA LYS A 490 -16.35 -26.60 17.48
C LYS A 490 -16.28 -27.16 16.07
N VAL A 491 -15.67 -26.39 15.14
CA VAL A 491 -15.42 -26.81 13.76
C VAL A 491 -13.94 -26.58 13.40
N LEU A 492 -13.25 -27.64 12.97
CA LEU A 492 -11.86 -27.57 12.48
C LEU A 492 -11.83 -27.86 10.97
N ILE A 493 -11.34 -26.88 10.22
CA ILE A 493 -11.21 -26.97 8.76
C ILE A 493 -9.73 -27.11 8.40
N LEU A 494 -9.40 -28.14 7.61
CA LEU A 494 -8.08 -28.44 7.09
C LEU A 494 -8.12 -28.34 5.56
N ASP A 495 -7.76 -27.20 4.98
CA ASP A 495 -7.77 -26.99 3.52
C ASP A 495 -6.41 -27.41 2.92
N ASP A 496 -6.35 -28.63 2.37
CA ASP A 496 -5.16 -29.29 1.76
C ASP A 496 -3.90 -29.20 2.67
N SER A 497 -4.14 -29.17 3.99
CA SER A 497 -3.12 -28.87 5.00
C SER A 497 -2.35 -30.10 5.50
N THR A 498 -2.53 -31.27 4.87
CA THR A 498 -1.72 -32.48 5.14
C THR A 498 -0.93 -32.94 3.92
N SER A 499 -1.02 -32.22 2.80
CA SER A 499 -0.36 -32.60 1.53
C SER A 499 1.17 -32.67 1.57
N ALA A 500 1.81 -31.88 2.45
CA ALA A 500 3.26 -31.91 2.65
C ALA A 500 3.69 -32.73 3.89
N VAL A 501 2.74 -33.40 4.56
CA VAL A 501 3.00 -34.32 5.67
C VAL A 501 3.08 -35.75 5.11
N ASP A 502 4.01 -36.55 5.59
CA ASP A 502 4.12 -37.96 5.22
C ASP A 502 2.90 -38.77 5.70
N THR A 503 2.59 -39.87 5.00
CA THR A 503 1.39 -40.68 5.23
C THR A 503 1.32 -41.25 6.66
N ALA A 504 2.46 -41.60 7.25
CA ALA A 504 2.51 -42.14 8.62
C ALA A 504 2.18 -41.08 9.67
N THR A 505 2.68 -39.86 9.48
CA THR A 505 2.38 -38.72 10.36
C THR A 505 0.93 -38.25 10.17
N ASP A 506 0.37 -38.22 8.93
CA ASP A 506 -1.03 -37.90 8.66
C ASP A 506 -1.98 -38.87 9.39
N ALA A 507 -1.69 -40.17 9.36
CA ALA A 507 -2.44 -41.18 10.11
C ALA A 507 -2.39 -40.96 11.63
N LYS A 508 -1.23 -40.55 12.20
CA LYS A 508 -1.10 -40.22 13.63
C LYS A 508 -1.95 -39.00 13.99
N ILE A 509 -1.92 -37.95 13.17
CA ILE A 509 -2.72 -36.73 13.37
C ILE A 509 -4.21 -37.05 13.38
N LYS A 510 -4.70 -37.83 12.40
CA LYS A 510 -6.11 -38.29 12.36
C LYS A 510 -6.51 -39.09 13.58
N LYS A 511 -5.65 -40.02 14.02
CA LYS A 511 -5.89 -40.78 15.24
C LYS A 511 -5.96 -39.87 16.48
N ALA A 512 -5.09 -38.87 16.54
CA ALA A 512 -5.14 -37.86 17.61
C ALA A 512 -6.46 -37.07 17.58
N PHE A 513 -6.92 -36.65 16.41
CA PHE A 513 -8.21 -35.97 16.25
C PHE A 513 -9.41 -36.84 16.70
N ALA A 514 -9.43 -38.11 16.32
CA ALA A 514 -10.50 -39.02 16.72
C ALA A 514 -10.56 -39.26 18.24
N THR A 515 -9.40 -39.23 18.93
CA THR A 515 -9.32 -39.55 20.36
C THR A 515 -9.35 -38.32 21.26
N LYS A 516 -8.74 -37.19 20.83
CA LYS A 516 -8.54 -36.01 21.67
C LYS A 516 -9.61 -34.91 21.47
N ILE A 517 -10.20 -34.85 20.26
CA ILE A 517 -11.23 -33.85 19.93
C ILE A 517 -12.45 -34.54 19.24
N PRO A 518 -13.07 -35.57 19.88
CA PRO A 518 -14.17 -36.32 19.26
C PRO A 518 -15.42 -35.46 19.01
N GLY A 519 -15.66 -34.42 19.83
CA GLY A 519 -16.83 -33.55 19.71
C GLY A 519 -16.68 -32.44 18.67
N THR A 520 -15.47 -32.19 18.15
CA THR A 520 -15.22 -31.20 17.10
C THR A 520 -15.62 -31.73 15.74
N THR A 521 -16.38 -31.00 14.94
CA THR A 521 -16.66 -31.30 13.54
C THR A 521 -15.40 -31.01 12.71
N LYS A 522 -14.98 -31.98 11.89
CA LYS A 522 -13.74 -31.87 11.11
C LYS A 522 -14.05 -31.88 9.62
N ILE A 523 -13.56 -30.89 8.92
CA ILE A 523 -13.65 -30.78 7.46
C ILE A 523 -12.23 -30.92 6.90
N ILE A 524 -11.98 -32.00 6.16
CA ILE A 524 -10.67 -32.33 5.59
C ILE A 524 -10.75 -32.23 4.07
N VAL A 525 -10.22 -31.16 3.51
CA VAL A 525 -10.07 -31.03 2.05
C VAL A 525 -8.77 -31.72 1.64
N SER A 526 -8.84 -32.67 0.73
CA SER A 526 -7.66 -33.35 0.22
C SER A 526 -7.79 -33.70 -1.26
N GLN A 527 -6.66 -33.82 -1.93
CA GLN A 527 -6.55 -34.39 -3.27
C GLN A 527 -6.25 -35.88 -3.21
N ARG A 528 -5.85 -36.42 -2.03
CA ARG A 528 -5.53 -37.83 -1.83
C ARG A 528 -6.71 -38.55 -1.15
N ILE A 529 -7.20 -39.62 -1.75
CA ILE A 529 -8.28 -40.43 -1.15
C ILE A 529 -7.81 -41.05 0.17
N SER A 530 -6.57 -41.51 0.27
CA SER A 530 -5.99 -42.08 1.50
C SER A 530 -6.09 -41.11 2.71
N SER A 531 -6.19 -39.82 2.45
CA SER A 531 -6.36 -38.81 3.51
C SER A 531 -7.79 -38.65 4.00
N ILE A 532 -8.80 -39.15 3.28
CA ILE A 532 -10.22 -38.93 3.58
C ILE A 532 -11.08 -40.21 3.58
N GLN A 533 -10.53 -41.35 3.18
CA GLN A 533 -11.29 -42.61 3.08
C GLN A 533 -11.91 -43.07 4.41
N ASP A 534 -11.28 -42.73 5.54
CA ASP A 534 -11.74 -43.06 6.88
C ASP A 534 -12.69 -41.98 7.47
N ALA A 535 -13.10 -40.99 6.68
CA ALA A 535 -14.07 -39.99 7.09
C ALA A 535 -15.48 -40.61 7.18
N ASP A 536 -16.34 -40.08 8.06
CA ASP A 536 -17.71 -40.54 8.24
C ASP A 536 -18.51 -40.42 6.93
N ARG A 537 -18.34 -39.31 6.22
CA ARG A 537 -18.86 -39.10 4.86
C ARG A 537 -17.86 -38.27 4.03
N ILE A 538 -17.98 -38.40 2.73
CA ILE A 538 -17.14 -37.71 1.76
C ILE A 538 -18.01 -36.89 0.81
N LEU A 539 -17.71 -35.61 0.69
CA LEU A 539 -18.31 -34.69 -0.28
C LEU A 539 -17.47 -34.71 -1.57
N VAL A 540 -18.08 -35.10 -2.68
CA VAL A 540 -17.47 -35.04 -4.00
C VAL A 540 -17.99 -33.81 -4.72
N LEU A 541 -17.10 -32.84 -5.00
CA LEU A 541 -17.44 -31.64 -5.75
C LEU A 541 -16.96 -31.74 -7.20
N GLU A 542 -17.83 -31.40 -8.12
CA GLU A 542 -17.55 -31.35 -9.55
C GLU A 542 -18.13 -30.07 -10.17
N ASN A 543 -17.29 -29.26 -10.79
CA ASN A 543 -17.71 -28.01 -11.46
C ASN A 543 -18.55 -27.04 -10.60
N GLY A 544 -18.35 -27.02 -9.29
CA GLY A 544 -19.09 -26.15 -8.37
C GLY A 544 -20.35 -26.77 -7.79
N CYS A 545 -20.73 -28.01 -8.21
CA CYS A 545 -21.92 -28.73 -7.75
C CYS A 545 -21.54 -29.94 -6.89
N VAL A 546 -22.49 -30.41 -6.09
CA VAL A 546 -22.37 -31.68 -5.35
C VAL A 546 -22.60 -32.85 -6.30
N SER A 547 -21.56 -33.66 -6.57
CA SER A 547 -21.63 -34.87 -7.36
C SER A 547 -22.03 -36.08 -6.49
N GLY A 548 -21.66 -36.07 -5.20
CA GLY A 548 -22.02 -37.13 -4.25
C GLY A 548 -21.66 -36.73 -2.81
N PHE A 549 -22.44 -37.28 -1.84
CA PHE A 549 -22.19 -37.07 -0.42
C PHE A 549 -22.63 -38.31 0.37
N ASP A 550 -21.69 -39.22 0.59
CA ASP A 550 -21.96 -40.49 1.30
C ASP A 550 -20.64 -41.10 1.85
N THR A 551 -20.70 -42.32 2.39
CA THR A 551 -19.51 -43.06 2.86
C THR A 551 -18.61 -43.47 1.68
N HIS A 552 -17.33 -43.76 2.00
CA HIS A 552 -16.34 -44.21 1.02
C HIS A 552 -16.85 -45.36 0.15
N GLU A 553 -17.37 -46.42 0.79
CA GLU A 553 -17.84 -47.64 0.11
C GLU A 553 -18.95 -47.36 -0.89
N LYS A 554 -19.97 -46.59 -0.47
CA LYS A 554 -21.08 -46.21 -1.33
C LYS A 554 -20.69 -45.34 -2.50
N LEU A 555 -19.73 -44.41 -2.28
CA LEU A 555 -19.22 -43.54 -3.34
C LEU A 555 -18.41 -44.33 -4.38
N VAL A 556 -17.63 -45.31 -3.96
CA VAL A 556 -16.93 -46.22 -4.89
C VAL A 556 -17.92 -47.00 -5.76
N GLU A 557 -19.07 -47.44 -5.19
CA GLU A 557 -20.10 -48.18 -5.92
C GLU A 557 -20.92 -47.28 -6.84
N ASN A 558 -21.36 -46.14 -6.37
CA ASN A 558 -22.43 -45.34 -6.99
C ASN A 558 -22.00 -44.04 -7.64
N ASN A 559 -20.80 -43.50 -7.32
CA ASN A 559 -20.31 -42.24 -7.88
C ASN A 559 -19.19 -42.47 -8.88
N LYS A 560 -19.43 -42.11 -10.15
CA LYS A 560 -18.47 -42.31 -11.24
C LYS A 560 -17.21 -41.49 -11.06
N VAL A 561 -17.35 -40.24 -10.67
CA VAL A 561 -16.22 -39.29 -10.48
C VAL A 561 -15.31 -39.76 -9.35
N TYR A 562 -15.90 -40.14 -8.22
CA TYR A 562 -15.15 -40.66 -7.08
C TYR A 562 -14.42 -41.96 -7.41
N ARG A 563 -15.11 -42.89 -8.11
CA ARG A 563 -14.52 -44.15 -8.56
C ARG A 563 -13.32 -43.93 -9.49
N GLU A 564 -13.45 -43.05 -10.47
CA GLU A 564 -12.34 -42.73 -11.38
C GLU A 564 -11.12 -42.22 -10.63
N ILE A 565 -11.31 -41.30 -9.65
CA ILE A 565 -10.23 -40.80 -8.81
C ILE A 565 -9.61 -41.93 -7.98
N TYR A 566 -10.43 -42.79 -7.41
CA TYR A 566 -10.00 -43.93 -6.59
C TYR A 566 -9.19 -44.95 -7.40
N GLU A 567 -9.68 -45.34 -8.58
CA GLU A 567 -8.97 -46.26 -9.48
C GLU A 567 -7.62 -45.70 -9.94
N VAL A 568 -7.56 -44.46 -10.31
CA VAL A 568 -6.29 -43.79 -10.71
C VAL A 568 -5.29 -43.80 -9.58
N GLN A 569 -5.72 -43.51 -8.34
CA GLN A 569 -4.80 -43.47 -7.18
C GLN A 569 -4.42 -44.85 -6.65
N THR A 570 -5.26 -45.86 -6.83
CA THR A 570 -4.96 -47.26 -6.38
C THR A 570 -4.27 -48.11 -7.45
N GLN A 571 -4.59 -47.91 -8.76
CA GLN A 571 -3.96 -48.64 -9.86
C GLN A 571 -2.69 -48.00 -10.40
N GLY A 572 -2.48 -46.71 -10.17
CA GLY A 572 -1.29 -45.95 -10.57
C GLY A 572 -0.04 -46.25 -9.73
N GLY A 573 -0.01 -47.41 -9.07
CA GLY A 573 1.17 -47.99 -8.39
C GLY A 573 1.92 -47.06 -7.47
N GLY A 574 1.75 -47.23 -6.18
CA GLY A 574 2.75 -46.88 -5.15
C GLY A 574 3.04 -45.42 -4.97
N ASP A 575 2.85 -44.95 -3.78
CA ASP A 575 3.49 -43.75 -3.26
C ASP A 575 4.91 -43.64 -3.81
N PHE A 576 5.23 -42.56 -4.49
CA PHE A 576 6.60 -42.23 -4.95
C PHE A 576 7.57 -42.00 -3.79
N ASP A 577 7.15 -42.21 -2.55
CA ASP A 577 7.92 -42.03 -1.32
C ASP A 577 8.65 -43.31 -0.83
N GLU A 578 8.56 -44.45 -1.53
CA GLU A 578 9.33 -45.68 -1.21
C GLU A 578 10.57 -45.90 -2.08
N ALA A 579 11.19 -44.87 -2.57
CA ALA A 579 12.50 -45.01 -3.25
C ALA A 579 13.53 -44.06 -2.65
N GLY A 580 14.17 -44.52 -1.55
CA GLY A 580 15.27 -43.81 -0.93
C GLY A 580 15.84 -44.55 0.28
N GLU A 581 16.38 -45.80 0.08
CA GLU A 581 17.45 -46.31 0.91
C GLU A 581 18.79 -45.62 0.60
#